data_836e2223ae38a68d60fa7edd9f4dff79
#
_entry.id   836e2223ae38a68d60fa7edd9f4dff79
#
_cell.length_a   1.000
_cell.length_b   1.000
_cell.length_c   1.000
_cell.angle_alpha   90.00
_cell.angle_beta   90.00
_cell.angle_gamma   90.00
#
_symmetry.space_group_name_H-M   'P 1'
#
loop_
_entity.id
_entity.type
_entity.pdbx_description
1 polymer ?
#
loop_
_entity_poly.entity_id
_entity_poly.type
_entity_poly.pdbx_seq_one_letter_code
_entity_poly.pdbx_strand_id
1 'polypeptide(L)'
;LRVTYPPNPNRPLDNVLNPDQEAGRRLFETVNCGIPSAPEFNGATLTCTGCHKIDPNANPGTAAPGLFGSNGRSSFDFSPQLFKVPHLRNLYQKVGMFGNPENPGFLGGDNGFKGDQVRGFGFLNDGALDTVFRFVHGISFSEQFNGPGSNSIPDGPEGEVQRRQLEAFILAFPTNLAPVVGQQITLTSASSAAVGSRVNLLRQRADAGECDLIAKTRIDGDETGFLYLGSGQFATDRRGQPSISDAALRSLATGSGRSVTYTCVPPGSGVRLGVDRDGDGAWDGDERRAHTDPADPDSRP
;
A
#
# COMPACT_ATOMS: atom_id res chain seq x y z
N LEU A 1 1.62 19.76 -4.68
CA LEU A 1 0.94 18.92 -3.67
C LEU A 1 1.42 17.49 -3.81
N ARG A 2 2.05 16.95 -2.77
CA ARG A 2 2.45 15.55 -2.74
C ARG A 2 1.21 14.71 -2.40
N VAL A 3 0.77 13.90 -3.36
CA VAL A 3 -0.37 13.01 -3.13
C VAL A 3 0.10 11.79 -2.34
N THR A 4 -0.53 11.53 -1.21
CA THR A 4 -0.31 10.31 -0.44
C THR A 4 -1.36 9.28 -0.86
N TYR A 5 -0.90 8.17 -1.42
CA TYR A 5 -1.78 7.08 -1.82
C TYR A 5 -2.16 6.22 -0.61
N PRO A 6 -3.45 5.86 -0.48
CA PRO A 6 -3.93 5.02 0.62
C PRO A 6 -3.32 3.61 0.57
N PRO A 7 -3.43 2.84 1.66
CA PRO A 7 -3.00 1.46 1.69
C PRO A 7 -3.63 0.64 0.56
N ASN A 8 -2.85 -0.26 -0.04
CA ASN A 8 -3.36 -1.18 -1.05
C ASN A 8 -4.02 -2.40 -0.39
N PRO A 9 -5.34 -2.63 -0.57
CA PRO A 9 -6.05 -3.74 0.08
C PRO A 9 -5.67 -5.12 -0.46
N ASN A 10 -5.06 -5.21 -1.66
CA ASN A 10 -4.58 -6.47 -2.21
C ASN A 10 -3.23 -6.91 -1.63
N ARG A 11 -2.58 -6.03 -0.89
CA ARG A 11 -1.32 -6.34 -0.23
C ARG A 11 -1.57 -6.89 1.16
N PRO A 12 -0.91 -8.00 1.58
CA PRO A 12 -1.06 -8.56 2.91
C PRO A 12 -0.75 -7.55 4.03
N LEU A 13 -1.45 -7.65 5.15
CA LEU A 13 -1.33 -6.68 6.24
C LEU A 13 0.02 -6.69 6.95
N ASP A 14 0.72 -7.80 6.88
CA ASP A 14 2.11 -7.93 7.34
C ASP A 14 3.12 -7.40 6.33
N ASN A 15 2.62 -6.88 5.20
CA ASN A 15 3.39 -6.35 4.09
C ASN A 15 4.29 -7.38 3.38
N VAL A 16 4.14 -8.66 3.71
CA VAL A 16 4.86 -9.77 3.06
C VAL A 16 4.05 -10.24 1.85
N LEU A 17 4.69 -10.26 0.69
CA LEU A 17 4.05 -10.76 -0.53
C LEU A 17 3.74 -12.26 -0.41
N ASN A 18 2.58 -12.67 -0.88
CA ASN A 18 2.30 -14.10 -1.04
C ASN A 18 3.15 -14.71 -2.18
N PRO A 19 3.21 -16.04 -2.32
CA PRO A 19 4.09 -16.69 -3.30
C PRO A 19 3.87 -16.21 -4.74
N ASP A 20 2.63 -16.01 -5.18
CA ASP A 20 2.33 -15.54 -6.54
C ASP A 20 2.71 -14.08 -6.73
N GLN A 21 2.44 -13.23 -5.74
CA GLN A 21 2.85 -11.82 -5.76
C GLN A 21 4.38 -11.68 -5.76
N GLU A 22 5.09 -12.53 -5.01
CA GLU A 22 6.56 -12.52 -4.98
C GLU A 22 7.15 -13.03 -6.31
N ALA A 23 6.57 -14.08 -6.91
CA ALA A 23 6.95 -14.53 -8.24
C ALA A 23 6.69 -13.42 -9.27
N GLY A 24 5.55 -12.76 -9.19
CA GLY A 24 5.21 -11.62 -10.06
C GLY A 24 6.16 -10.42 -9.87
N ARG A 25 6.62 -10.16 -8.64
CA ARG A 25 7.64 -9.13 -8.38
C ARG A 25 8.96 -9.43 -9.11
N ARG A 26 9.41 -10.68 -9.06
CA ARG A 26 10.62 -11.10 -9.77
C ARG A 26 10.45 -10.95 -11.28
N LEU A 27 9.31 -11.37 -11.82
CA LEU A 27 9.00 -11.15 -13.23
C LEU A 27 9.00 -9.67 -13.60
N PHE A 28 8.40 -8.84 -12.78
CA PHE A 28 8.37 -7.38 -12.96
C PHE A 28 9.77 -6.75 -13.02
N GLU A 29 10.72 -7.31 -12.31
CA GLU A 29 12.11 -6.87 -12.29
C GLU A 29 12.94 -7.43 -13.45
N THR A 30 12.55 -8.54 -14.04
CA THR A 30 13.41 -9.30 -14.95
C THR A 30 12.85 -9.52 -16.35
N VAL A 31 11.51 -9.55 -16.52
CA VAL A 31 10.89 -9.81 -17.83
C VAL A 31 11.21 -8.69 -18.80
N ASN A 32 11.64 -9.09 -19.99
CA ASN A 32 11.84 -8.18 -21.11
C ASN A 32 10.49 -7.69 -21.67
N CYS A 33 10.30 -6.38 -21.68
CA CYS A 33 9.08 -5.73 -22.19
C CYS A 33 9.16 -5.37 -23.69
N GLY A 34 10.18 -5.78 -24.41
CA GLY A 34 10.22 -5.76 -25.86
C GLY A 34 10.25 -4.42 -26.56
N ILE A 35 10.83 -3.38 -25.96
CA ILE A 35 11.01 -2.09 -26.64
C ILE A 35 12.51 -1.80 -26.81
N PRO A 36 13.20 -2.46 -27.77
CA PRO A 36 14.65 -2.27 -27.92
C PRO A 36 15.05 -1.03 -28.71
N SER A 37 14.11 -0.38 -29.38
CA SER A 37 14.44 0.55 -30.47
C SER A 37 14.19 2.03 -30.19
N ALA A 38 13.78 2.41 -29.01
CA ALA A 38 13.72 3.83 -28.68
C ALA A 38 15.15 4.35 -28.42
N PRO A 39 15.60 5.40 -29.11
CA PRO A 39 16.97 5.93 -29.00
C PRO A 39 17.39 6.28 -27.57
N GLU A 40 16.44 6.61 -26.71
CA GLU A 40 16.65 6.91 -25.32
C GLU A 40 17.02 5.70 -24.45
N PHE A 41 16.88 4.49 -24.96
CA PHE A 41 17.18 3.27 -24.22
C PHE A 41 18.46 2.57 -24.68
N ASN A 42 19.16 3.10 -25.67
CA ASN A 42 20.46 2.61 -26.16
C ASN A 42 20.51 1.08 -26.43
N GLY A 43 19.39 0.48 -26.85
CA GLY A 43 19.31 -0.97 -27.10
C GLY A 43 19.32 -1.85 -25.85
N ALA A 44 19.20 -1.27 -24.66
CA ALA A 44 19.11 -2.04 -23.42
C ALA A 44 17.77 -2.78 -23.33
N THR A 45 17.82 -4.00 -22.82
CA THR A 45 16.61 -4.76 -22.45
C THR A 45 15.81 -3.98 -21.41
N LEU A 46 14.57 -3.64 -21.75
CA LEU A 46 13.68 -2.94 -20.83
C LEU A 46 12.92 -3.93 -19.97
N THR A 47 13.06 -3.80 -18.69
CA THR A 47 12.17 -4.43 -17.72
C THR A 47 11.11 -3.43 -17.25
N CYS A 48 10.05 -3.93 -16.59
CA CYS A 48 9.02 -3.05 -16.05
C CYS A 48 9.60 -2.02 -15.08
N THR A 49 10.59 -2.40 -14.26
CA THR A 49 11.29 -1.50 -13.33
C THR A 49 12.13 -0.42 -14.02
N GLY A 50 12.44 -0.59 -15.28
CA GLY A 50 13.13 0.44 -16.07
C GLY A 50 12.34 1.75 -16.10
N CYS A 51 11.01 1.63 -16.20
CA CYS A 51 10.08 2.76 -16.24
C CYS A 51 9.26 2.91 -14.96
N HIS A 52 8.75 1.80 -14.40
CA HIS A 52 7.89 1.80 -13.22
C HIS A 52 8.70 1.50 -11.95
N LYS A 53 8.79 2.44 -11.03
CA LYS A 53 9.55 2.27 -9.79
C LYS A 53 8.71 1.62 -8.70
N ILE A 54 9.25 0.57 -8.09
CA ILE A 54 8.59 -0.16 -7.00
C ILE A 54 8.56 0.72 -5.74
N ASP A 55 9.69 1.34 -5.38
CA ASP A 55 9.73 2.26 -4.25
C ASP A 55 8.81 3.46 -4.51
N PRO A 56 7.78 3.66 -3.68
CA PRO A 56 6.86 4.78 -3.81
C PRO A 56 7.52 6.14 -3.63
N ASN A 57 8.67 6.20 -2.98
CA ASN A 57 9.42 7.42 -2.74
C ASN A 57 10.55 7.63 -3.76
N ALA A 58 10.87 6.60 -4.55
CA ALA A 58 11.87 6.72 -5.58
C ALA A 58 11.41 7.71 -6.65
N ASN A 59 12.23 8.72 -6.82
CA ASN A 59 12.12 9.66 -7.92
C ASN A 59 13.42 9.56 -8.70
N PRO A 60 13.47 8.85 -9.81
CA PRO A 60 14.71 8.72 -10.56
C PRO A 60 15.08 10.08 -11.12
N GLY A 61 16.07 10.64 -10.55
CA GLY A 61 16.98 11.75 -10.82
C GLY A 61 16.67 12.86 -11.85
N THR A 62 15.67 12.70 -12.68
CA THR A 62 15.27 13.68 -13.68
C THR A 62 13.78 13.98 -13.66
N ALA A 63 13.05 13.30 -12.83
CA ALA A 63 11.61 13.47 -12.77
C ALA A 63 11.26 14.72 -11.97
N ALA A 64 10.29 15.47 -12.46
CA ALA A 64 9.71 16.57 -11.71
C ALA A 64 9.15 16.06 -10.36
N PRO A 65 9.18 16.88 -9.29
CA PRO A 65 8.59 16.51 -8.00
C PRO A 65 7.15 16.04 -8.17
N GLY A 66 6.81 14.91 -7.51
CA GLY A 66 5.46 14.35 -7.55
C GLY A 66 5.22 13.24 -8.57
N LEU A 67 6.26 12.77 -9.27
CA LEU A 67 6.16 11.66 -10.22
C LEU A 67 6.46 10.29 -9.57
N PHE A 68 5.81 10.02 -8.46
CA PHE A 68 6.05 8.84 -7.64
C PHE A 68 5.87 7.52 -8.39
N GLY A 69 6.86 6.62 -8.27
CA GLY A 69 6.82 5.31 -8.88
C GLY A 69 6.86 5.30 -10.39
N SER A 70 7.25 6.39 -11.00
CA SER A 70 7.48 6.55 -12.43
C SER A 70 8.87 7.13 -12.65
N ASN A 71 9.48 6.85 -13.80
CA ASN A 71 10.73 7.49 -14.20
C ASN A 71 10.54 8.93 -14.70
N GLY A 72 9.31 9.43 -14.77
CA GLY A 72 8.97 10.76 -15.24
C GLY A 72 9.06 10.97 -16.74
N ARG A 73 9.42 9.95 -17.50
CA ARG A 73 9.50 10.00 -18.97
C ARG A 73 8.13 9.78 -19.59
N SER A 74 8.00 10.14 -20.85
CA SER A 74 6.83 9.79 -21.65
C SER A 74 6.97 8.38 -22.20
N SER A 75 5.85 7.64 -22.24
CA SER A 75 5.79 6.36 -22.92
C SER A 75 5.65 6.55 -24.41
N PHE A 76 6.16 5.60 -25.16
CA PHE A 76 5.95 5.48 -26.59
C PHE A 76 5.14 4.19 -26.85
N ASP A 77 3.90 4.33 -27.26
CA ASP A 77 2.98 3.22 -27.50
C ASP A 77 2.42 3.18 -28.92
N PHE A 78 3.21 3.67 -29.88
CA PHE A 78 2.82 3.79 -31.30
C PHE A 78 1.59 4.69 -31.54
N SER A 79 1.18 5.43 -30.54
CA SER A 79 0.15 6.45 -30.63
C SER A 79 0.73 7.75 -31.19
N PRO A 80 -0.08 8.60 -31.83
CA PRO A 80 0.36 9.93 -32.24
C PRO A 80 0.67 10.87 -31.06
N GLN A 81 0.49 10.41 -29.83
CA GLN A 81 0.70 11.17 -28.61
C GLN A 81 1.72 10.47 -27.70
N LEU A 82 2.56 11.26 -27.04
CA LEU A 82 3.43 10.79 -25.99
C LEU A 82 2.70 10.86 -24.65
N PHE A 83 2.63 9.75 -23.94
CA PHE A 83 2.03 9.67 -22.63
C PHE A 83 3.10 9.55 -21.56
N LYS A 84 2.89 10.22 -20.44
CA LYS A 84 3.71 10.05 -19.26
C LYS A 84 3.61 8.60 -18.77
N VAL A 85 4.75 7.99 -18.47
CA VAL A 85 4.77 6.67 -17.82
C VAL A 85 3.97 6.72 -16.51
N PRO A 86 2.89 5.96 -16.37
CA PRO A 86 2.05 6.01 -15.19
C PRO A 86 2.72 5.32 -14.00
N HIS A 87 2.45 5.81 -12.80
CA HIS A 87 2.71 5.02 -11.62
C HIS A 87 1.68 3.87 -11.52
N LEU A 88 2.06 2.76 -10.87
CA LEU A 88 1.21 1.57 -10.79
C LEU A 88 0.45 1.43 -9.46
N ARG A 89 0.33 2.51 -8.68
CA ARG A 89 -0.35 2.49 -7.39
C ARG A 89 -1.85 2.40 -7.55
N ASN A 90 -2.46 1.54 -6.73
CA ASN A 90 -3.91 1.36 -6.69
C ASN A 90 -4.55 0.99 -8.03
N LEU A 91 -3.82 0.28 -8.90
CA LEU A 91 -4.34 -0.18 -10.19
C LEU A 91 -5.56 -1.09 -10.07
N TYR A 92 -5.76 -1.75 -8.92
CA TYR A 92 -6.97 -2.53 -8.67
C TYR A 92 -8.25 -1.70 -8.84
N GLN A 93 -8.20 -0.38 -8.64
CA GLN A 93 -9.35 0.51 -8.84
C GLN A 93 -9.69 0.73 -10.33
N LYS A 94 -8.79 0.37 -11.23
CA LYS A 94 -8.99 0.50 -12.67
C LYS A 94 -9.56 -0.76 -13.31
N VAL A 95 -9.55 -1.89 -12.60
CA VAL A 95 -10.02 -3.18 -13.13
C VAL A 95 -11.50 -3.08 -13.49
N GLY A 96 -11.85 -3.54 -14.68
CA GLY A 96 -13.21 -3.66 -15.14
C GLY A 96 -13.66 -2.60 -16.13
N MET A 97 -14.95 -2.45 -16.29
CA MET A 97 -15.75 -1.53 -17.07
C MET A 97 -15.78 -1.74 -18.59
N PHE A 98 -14.66 -1.77 -19.29
CA PHE A 98 -14.63 -2.01 -20.73
C PHE A 98 -13.90 -3.31 -21.01
N GLY A 99 -14.61 -4.29 -21.58
CA GLY A 99 -13.96 -5.49 -22.11
C GLY A 99 -13.45 -5.17 -23.51
N ASN A 100 -12.22 -5.58 -23.80
CA ASN A 100 -11.74 -5.50 -25.17
C ASN A 100 -12.30 -6.70 -25.98
N PRO A 101 -12.94 -6.49 -27.11
CA PRO A 101 -13.26 -7.57 -28.03
C PRO A 101 -11.98 -8.24 -28.52
N GLU A 102 -12.11 -9.48 -28.96
CA GLU A 102 -11.02 -10.23 -29.55
C GLU A 102 -10.32 -9.41 -30.64
N ASN A 103 -9.05 -9.14 -30.41
CA ASN A 103 -8.21 -8.57 -31.44
C ASN A 103 -7.03 -9.53 -31.69
N PRO A 104 -7.19 -10.46 -32.64
CA PRO A 104 -6.22 -11.52 -32.87
C PRO A 104 -4.86 -11.04 -33.36
N GLY A 105 -4.70 -9.77 -33.72
CA GLY A 105 -3.44 -9.27 -34.26
C GLY A 105 -2.53 -8.59 -33.24
N PHE A 106 -3.07 -8.03 -32.15
CA PHE A 106 -2.28 -7.18 -31.24
C PHE A 106 -2.37 -7.63 -29.77
N LEU A 107 -3.51 -8.08 -29.37
CA LEU A 107 -3.78 -8.55 -28.01
C LEU A 107 -4.25 -9.99 -28.10
N GLY A 108 -3.33 -10.92 -27.90
CA GLY A 108 -3.63 -12.33 -28.01
C GLY A 108 -4.72 -12.82 -27.06
N GLY A 109 -5.64 -13.51 -27.58
CA GLY A 109 -6.23 -14.73 -27.08
C GLY A 109 -7.13 -14.76 -25.88
N ASP A 110 -7.27 -13.77 -25.02
CA ASP A 110 -8.19 -13.85 -23.89
C ASP A 110 -9.31 -12.84 -24.00
N ASN A 111 -10.45 -13.33 -24.42
CA ASN A 111 -11.57 -12.54 -24.89
C ASN A 111 -12.72 -12.52 -23.98
N GLY A 112 -12.64 -12.38 -22.83
CA GLY A 112 -13.83 -12.34 -22.04
C GLY A 112 -13.55 -11.92 -20.62
N PHE A 113 -14.59 -11.63 -19.94
CA PHE A 113 -14.61 -11.46 -18.50
C PHE A 113 -14.10 -12.76 -17.82
N LYS A 114 -13.11 -12.61 -16.95
CA LYS A 114 -12.47 -13.73 -16.24
C LYS A 114 -12.56 -13.57 -14.73
N GLY A 115 -13.73 -13.47 -14.21
CA GLY A 115 -13.99 -13.36 -12.78
C GLY A 115 -14.60 -12.02 -12.36
N ASP A 116 -14.72 -11.81 -11.07
CA ASP A 116 -15.30 -10.60 -10.50
C ASP A 116 -14.43 -9.38 -10.79
N GLN A 117 -15.05 -8.33 -11.28
CA GLN A 117 -14.39 -7.08 -11.60
C GLN A 117 -14.88 -5.96 -10.71
N VAL A 118 -13.96 -5.15 -10.23
CA VAL A 118 -14.28 -3.83 -9.71
C VAL A 118 -14.61 -2.92 -10.90
N ARG A 119 -15.66 -2.14 -10.81
CA ARG A 119 -16.03 -1.21 -11.87
C ARG A 119 -15.06 -0.03 -11.88
N GLY A 120 -13.98 -0.18 -12.66
CA GLY A 120 -12.99 0.85 -12.89
C GLY A 120 -13.03 1.36 -14.32
N PHE A 121 -12.11 2.25 -14.63
CA PHE A 121 -12.00 2.86 -15.96
C PHE A 121 -11.36 1.92 -17.00
N GLY A 122 -10.65 0.89 -16.55
CA GLY A 122 -9.83 0.03 -17.41
C GLY A 122 -8.39 0.52 -17.56
N PHE A 123 -7.64 -0.19 -18.39
CA PHE A 123 -6.21 0.06 -18.66
C PHE A 123 -6.02 0.61 -20.06
N LEU A 124 -4.80 1.03 -20.37
CA LEU A 124 -4.43 1.95 -21.43
C LEU A 124 -5.02 3.36 -21.18
N ASN A 125 -4.74 4.27 -22.10
CA ASN A 125 -5.20 5.66 -22.02
C ASN A 125 -6.70 5.83 -22.32
N ASP A 126 -7.27 4.85 -23.00
CA ASP A 126 -8.67 4.84 -23.45
C ASP A 126 -9.58 3.87 -22.65
N GLY A 127 -8.99 3.11 -21.72
CA GLY A 127 -9.73 2.11 -20.95
C GLY A 127 -10.08 0.83 -21.73
N ALA A 128 -9.43 0.59 -22.87
CA ALA A 128 -9.76 -0.52 -23.77
C ALA A 128 -9.53 -1.91 -23.17
N LEU A 129 -8.68 -2.01 -22.16
CA LEU A 129 -8.38 -3.27 -21.46
C LEU A 129 -8.99 -3.27 -20.06
N ASP A 130 -9.67 -4.36 -19.71
CA ASP A 130 -10.38 -4.52 -18.45
C ASP A 130 -9.50 -5.03 -17.30
N THR A 131 -8.43 -5.76 -17.59
CA THR A 131 -7.56 -6.38 -16.58
C THR A 131 -6.07 -6.17 -16.89
N VAL A 132 -5.24 -6.26 -15.86
CA VAL A 132 -3.79 -6.29 -16.02
C VAL A 132 -3.37 -7.57 -16.74
N PHE A 133 -4.06 -8.69 -16.48
CA PHE A 133 -3.81 -9.96 -17.16
C PHE A 133 -3.89 -9.79 -18.68
N ARG A 134 -4.93 -9.14 -19.18
CA ARG A 134 -5.04 -8.85 -20.63
C ARG A 134 -3.97 -7.89 -21.13
N PHE A 135 -3.61 -6.90 -20.31
CA PHE A 135 -2.54 -5.98 -20.67
C PHE A 135 -1.21 -6.70 -20.91
N VAL A 136 -0.86 -7.67 -20.05
CA VAL A 136 0.40 -8.41 -20.17
C VAL A 136 0.34 -9.56 -21.22
N HIS A 137 -0.79 -9.71 -21.92
CA HIS A 137 -0.87 -10.48 -23.16
C HIS A 137 -0.44 -9.69 -24.40
N GLY A 138 -0.18 -8.39 -24.24
CA GLY A 138 0.36 -7.59 -25.33
C GLY A 138 1.61 -8.23 -25.94
N ILE A 139 1.74 -8.18 -27.24
CA ILE A 139 2.82 -8.86 -28.00
C ILE A 139 4.22 -8.43 -27.53
N SER A 140 4.37 -7.19 -27.03
CA SER A 140 5.64 -6.70 -26.54
C SER A 140 6.20 -7.44 -25.34
N PHE A 141 5.36 -8.21 -24.62
CA PHE A 141 5.78 -9.02 -23.48
C PHE A 141 6.09 -10.48 -23.85
N SER A 142 5.82 -10.90 -25.08
CA SER A 142 5.91 -12.31 -25.48
C SER A 142 7.25 -12.68 -26.12
N GLU A 143 7.69 -13.91 -25.90
CA GLU A 143 8.84 -14.49 -26.62
C GLU A 143 8.59 -14.61 -28.12
N GLN A 144 7.35 -14.76 -28.54
CA GLN A 144 7.00 -14.81 -29.97
C GLN A 144 7.43 -13.53 -30.70
N PHE A 145 7.30 -12.39 -30.04
CA PHE A 145 7.70 -11.09 -30.63
C PHE A 145 9.17 -10.79 -30.39
N ASN A 146 9.69 -11.04 -29.20
CA ASN A 146 11.05 -10.68 -28.80
C ASN A 146 12.10 -11.73 -29.15
N GLY A 147 11.66 -12.90 -29.60
CA GLY A 147 12.49 -14.03 -29.94
C GLY A 147 12.81 -14.99 -28.79
N PRO A 148 13.14 -16.25 -29.11
CA PRO A 148 13.50 -17.24 -28.12
C PRO A 148 14.70 -16.82 -27.28
N GLY A 149 14.61 -17.01 -25.96
CA GLY A 149 15.67 -16.64 -25.03
C GLY A 149 15.78 -15.16 -24.73
N SER A 150 14.79 -14.36 -25.13
CA SER A 150 14.72 -12.91 -24.85
C SER A 150 14.41 -12.57 -23.38
N ASN A 151 14.15 -13.57 -22.55
CA ASN A 151 13.64 -13.42 -21.19
C ASN A 151 12.25 -12.72 -21.13
N SER A 152 11.48 -12.85 -22.19
CA SER A 152 10.07 -12.44 -22.23
C SER A 152 9.16 -13.56 -21.75
N ILE A 153 7.87 -13.30 -21.65
CA ILE A 153 6.89 -14.31 -21.19
C ILE A 153 6.69 -15.35 -22.29
N PRO A 154 6.90 -16.65 -22.01
CA PRO A 154 6.72 -17.71 -23.01
C PRO A 154 5.24 -17.89 -23.40
N ASP A 155 5.01 -18.54 -24.51
CA ASP A 155 3.67 -18.95 -24.90
C ASP A 155 3.23 -20.21 -24.13
N GLY A 156 1.92 -20.44 -24.08
CA GLY A 156 1.32 -21.63 -23.48
C GLY A 156 1.17 -21.54 -21.94
N PRO A 157 0.92 -22.69 -21.29
CA PRO A 157 0.49 -22.73 -19.89
C PRO A 157 1.45 -22.08 -18.89
N GLU A 158 2.75 -22.19 -19.13
CA GLU A 158 3.76 -21.56 -18.28
C GLU A 158 3.65 -20.04 -18.35
N GLY A 159 3.52 -19.48 -19.54
CA GLY A 159 3.34 -18.04 -19.72
C GLY A 159 2.05 -17.52 -19.09
N GLU A 160 0.97 -18.31 -19.15
CA GLU A 160 -0.28 -17.96 -18.48
C GLU A 160 -0.11 -17.85 -16.95
N VAL A 161 0.64 -18.78 -16.34
CA VAL A 161 0.98 -18.70 -14.91
C VAL A 161 1.79 -17.44 -14.63
N GLN A 162 2.81 -17.16 -15.43
CA GLN A 162 3.64 -15.95 -15.26
C GLN A 162 2.83 -14.67 -15.40
N ARG A 163 1.90 -14.60 -16.35
CA ARG A 163 1.00 -13.45 -16.52
C ARG A 163 0.09 -13.25 -15.30
N ARG A 164 -0.44 -14.32 -14.71
CA ARG A 164 -1.23 -14.26 -13.48
C ARG A 164 -0.41 -13.81 -12.27
N GLN A 165 0.82 -14.29 -12.16
CA GLN A 165 1.74 -13.86 -11.10
C GLN A 165 2.11 -12.38 -11.23
N LEU A 166 2.38 -11.94 -12.45
CA LEU A 166 2.67 -10.52 -12.72
C LEU A 166 1.46 -9.63 -12.41
N GLU A 167 0.25 -10.03 -12.80
CA GLU A 167 -0.99 -9.35 -12.41
C GLU A 167 -1.16 -9.29 -10.89
N ALA A 168 -0.95 -10.41 -10.18
CA ALA A 168 -1.06 -10.47 -8.73
C ALA A 168 -0.13 -9.47 -8.02
N PHE A 169 1.10 -9.34 -8.51
CA PHE A 169 2.04 -8.33 -7.99
C PHE A 169 1.61 -6.90 -8.33
N ILE A 170 1.25 -6.65 -9.59
CA ILE A 170 0.88 -5.30 -10.04
C ILE A 170 -0.37 -4.79 -9.29
N LEU A 171 -1.35 -5.65 -9.05
CA LEU A 171 -2.53 -5.29 -8.26
C LEU A 171 -2.21 -5.08 -6.78
N ALA A 172 -1.15 -5.71 -6.26
CA ALA A 172 -0.63 -5.52 -4.90
C ALA A 172 0.54 -4.51 -4.84
N PHE A 173 0.69 -3.66 -5.84
CA PHE A 173 1.81 -2.73 -5.95
C PHE A 173 1.90 -1.83 -4.70
N PRO A 174 3.11 -1.54 -4.16
CA PRO A 174 3.25 -0.76 -2.93
C PRO A 174 2.77 0.68 -3.12
N THR A 175 2.19 1.23 -2.07
CA THR A 175 1.75 2.63 -1.99
C THR A 175 2.53 3.39 -0.92
N ASN A 176 2.22 4.67 -0.73
CA ASN A 176 2.92 5.49 0.28
C ASN A 176 2.62 5.05 1.70
N LEU A 177 1.43 4.49 1.94
CA LEU A 177 1.01 3.99 3.24
C LEU A 177 1.02 2.46 3.23
N ALA A 178 1.62 1.88 4.26
CA ALA A 178 1.64 0.44 4.42
C ALA A 178 0.23 -0.14 4.62
N PRO A 179 -0.01 -1.42 4.28
CA PRO A 179 -1.34 -2.04 4.38
C PRO A 179 -1.96 -1.98 5.77
N VAL A 180 -1.15 -1.91 6.79
CA VAL A 180 -1.58 -1.85 8.19
C VAL A 180 -2.18 -0.50 8.59
N VAL A 181 -1.89 0.57 7.88
CA VAL A 181 -2.40 1.92 8.21
C VAL A 181 -3.91 1.97 8.07
N GLY A 182 -4.59 2.49 9.08
CA GLY A 182 -6.05 2.49 9.21
C GLY A 182 -6.62 1.23 9.85
N GLN A 183 -5.82 0.22 10.13
CA GLN A 183 -6.28 -0.99 10.84
C GLN A 183 -6.51 -0.71 12.31
N GLN A 184 -7.65 -1.18 12.80
CA GLN A 184 -8.07 -1.03 14.18
C GLN A 184 -8.48 -2.38 14.77
N ILE A 185 -8.20 -2.60 16.04
CA ILE A 185 -8.62 -3.78 16.79
C ILE A 185 -8.95 -3.42 18.22
N THR A 186 -10.08 -3.89 18.71
CA THR A 186 -10.50 -3.69 20.11
C THR A 186 -10.30 -4.96 20.90
N LEU A 187 -9.55 -4.85 21.99
CA LEU A 187 -9.35 -5.90 22.99
C LEU A 187 -10.33 -5.71 24.14
N THR A 188 -10.96 -6.79 24.56
CA THR A 188 -11.86 -6.87 25.71
C THR A 188 -11.57 -8.12 26.54
N SER A 189 -12.18 -8.26 27.69
CA SER A 189 -12.09 -9.50 28.51
C SER A 189 -12.62 -10.74 27.80
N ALA A 190 -13.50 -10.58 26.81
CA ALA A 190 -14.08 -11.67 26.03
C ALA A 190 -13.34 -11.93 24.70
N SER A 191 -12.23 -11.23 24.43
CA SER A 191 -11.51 -11.34 23.16
C SER A 191 -10.83 -12.70 23.01
N SER A 192 -10.92 -13.27 21.82
CA SER A 192 -10.24 -14.50 21.44
C SER A 192 -8.73 -14.32 21.28
N ALA A 193 -7.98 -15.41 21.20
CA ALA A 193 -6.55 -15.40 20.90
C ALA A 193 -6.24 -14.71 19.55
N ALA A 194 -7.16 -14.79 18.58
CA ALA A 194 -7.01 -14.12 17.28
C ALA A 194 -6.93 -12.59 17.41
N VAL A 195 -7.69 -11.99 18.34
CA VAL A 195 -7.60 -10.56 18.64
C VAL A 195 -6.22 -10.21 19.20
N GLY A 196 -5.70 -11.02 20.12
CA GLY A 196 -4.35 -10.84 20.65
C GLY A 196 -3.26 -10.93 19.57
N SER A 197 -3.38 -11.90 18.66
CA SER A 197 -2.47 -12.04 17.49
C SER A 197 -2.54 -10.82 16.57
N ARG A 198 -3.74 -10.27 16.39
CA ARG A 198 -3.91 -9.05 15.59
C ARG A 198 -3.25 -7.83 16.22
N VAL A 199 -3.38 -7.65 17.55
CA VAL A 199 -2.65 -6.59 18.28
C VAL A 199 -1.14 -6.75 18.10
N ASN A 200 -0.63 -8.00 18.18
CA ASN A 200 0.79 -8.28 17.95
C ASN A 200 1.24 -7.89 16.55
N LEU A 201 0.42 -8.16 15.53
CA LEU A 201 0.71 -7.73 14.17
C LEU A 201 0.82 -6.21 14.06
N LEU A 202 -0.15 -5.45 14.60
CA LEU A 202 -0.09 -3.98 14.58
C LEU A 202 1.19 -3.46 15.24
N ARG A 203 1.57 -4.03 16.38
CA ARG A 203 2.79 -3.66 17.09
C ARG A 203 4.05 -3.96 16.26
N GLN A 204 4.14 -5.15 15.65
CA GLN A 204 5.27 -5.52 14.79
C GLN A 204 5.40 -4.58 13.58
N ARG A 205 4.29 -4.13 13.02
CA ARG A 205 4.33 -3.17 11.89
C ARG A 205 4.73 -1.78 12.35
N ALA A 206 4.35 -1.37 13.56
CA ALA A 206 4.84 -0.14 14.17
C ALA A 206 6.34 -0.21 14.48
N ASP A 207 6.85 -1.36 15.00
CA ASP A 207 8.30 -1.57 15.18
C ASP A 207 9.07 -1.49 13.85
N ALA A 208 8.43 -1.87 12.73
CA ALA A 208 8.98 -1.74 11.38
C ALA A 208 8.85 -0.31 10.80
N GLY A 209 8.27 0.63 11.53
CA GLY A 209 8.08 2.01 11.07
C GLY A 209 6.98 2.20 10.03
N GLU A 210 6.13 1.20 9.84
CA GLU A 210 5.06 1.25 8.83
C GLU A 210 3.82 2.03 9.26
N CYS A 211 3.65 2.25 10.56
CA CYS A 211 2.62 3.11 11.13
C CYS A 211 3.06 3.64 12.49
N ASP A 212 2.42 4.69 12.98
CA ASP A 212 2.41 5.00 14.40
C ASP A 212 1.28 4.18 15.04
N LEU A 213 1.56 3.45 16.12
CA LEU A 213 0.54 2.70 16.83
C LEU A 213 0.04 3.50 18.02
N ILE A 214 -1.25 3.76 18.04
CA ILE A 214 -1.91 4.39 19.19
C ILE A 214 -2.87 3.40 19.85
N ALA A 215 -3.19 3.64 21.10
CA ALA A 215 -4.25 2.93 21.78
C ALA A 215 -5.15 3.93 22.55
N LYS A 216 -6.42 3.61 22.62
CA LYS A 216 -7.41 4.38 23.37
C LYS A 216 -8.21 3.48 24.29
N THR A 217 -8.49 3.95 25.49
CA THR A 217 -9.37 3.29 26.47
C THR A 217 -10.11 4.33 27.28
N ARG A 218 -11.01 3.87 28.17
CA ARG A 218 -11.60 4.75 29.21
C ARG A 218 -11.15 4.29 30.58
N ILE A 219 -10.65 5.23 31.38
CA ILE A 219 -10.27 5.03 32.77
C ILE A 219 -11.08 6.03 33.60
N ASP A 220 -11.88 5.53 34.54
CA ASP A 220 -12.75 6.31 35.42
C ASP A 220 -13.72 7.25 34.68
N GLY A 221 -14.11 6.86 33.47
CA GLY A 221 -15.02 7.62 32.62
C GLY A 221 -14.33 8.48 31.57
N ASP A 222 -13.06 8.82 31.74
CA ASP A 222 -12.29 9.65 30.85
C ASP A 222 -11.61 8.85 29.73
N GLU A 223 -11.61 9.37 28.52
CA GLU A 223 -10.82 8.81 27.44
C GLU A 223 -9.33 9.02 27.75
N THR A 224 -8.57 7.94 27.71
CA THR A 224 -7.12 7.96 27.94
C THR A 224 -6.43 7.43 26.68
N GLY A 225 -5.46 8.21 26.19
CA GLY A 225 -4.68 7.88 25.02
C GLY A 225 -3.30 7.33 25.35
N PHE A 226 -2.77 6.57 24.38
CA PHE A 226 -1.43 5.99 24.47
C PHE A 226 -0.76 6.04 23.09
N LEU A 227 0.55 6.29 23.10
CA LEU A 227 1.39 6.27 21.91
C LEU A 227 2.48 5.21 22.08
N TYR A 228 2.60 4.32 21.13
CA TYR A 228 3.66 3.30 21.10
C TYR A 228 5.03 3.94 20.84
N LEU A 229 6.00 3.59 21.68
CA LEU A 229 7.37 4.09 21.63
C LEU A 229 8.38 3.09 21.06
N GLY A 230 7.91 1.89 20.69
CA GLY A 230 8.79 0.77 20.36
C GLY A 230 9.04 -0.15 21.56
N SER A 231 9.60 -1.33 21.30
CA SER A 231 10.00 -2.31 22.33
C SER A 231 8.90 -2.66 23.34
N GLY A 232 7.64 -2.61 22.94
CA GLY A 232 6.50 -2.94 23.79
C GLY A 232 6.15 -1.89 24.84
N GLN A 233 6.61 -0.65 24.68
CA GLN A 233 6.34 0.46 25.60
C GLN A 233 5.39 1.48 24.99
N PHE A 234 4.51 2.03 25.81
CA PHE A 234 3.54 3.05 25.43
C PHE A 234 3.68 4.27 26.35
N ALA A 235 3.81 5.46 25.79
CA ALA A 235 3.59 6.70 26.51
C ALA A 235 2.11 6.84 26.82
N THR A 236 1.77 7.37 27.99
CA THR A 236 0.40 7.80 28.34
C THR A 236 0.16 9.21 27.81
N ASP A 237 -1.08 9.66 27.79
CA ASP A 237 -1.44 11.04 27.43
C ASP A 237 -1.13 12.09 28.52
N ARG A 238 -0.19 11.77 29.41
CA ARG A 238 0.32 12.69 30.47
C ARG A 238 1.83 12.76 30.39
N ARG A 239 2.36 13.95 30.16
CA ARG A 239 3.81 14.18 30.19
C ARG A 239 4.35 13.94 31.60
N GLY A 240 5.54 13.41 31.66
CA GLY A 240 6.19 13.10 32.94
C GLY A 240 5.72 11.83 33.63
N GLN A 241 4.70 11.15 33.13
CA GLN A 241 4.37 9.82 33.61
C GLN A 241 5.27 8.75 32.95
N PRO A 242 5.68 7.72 33.68
CA PRO A 242 6.38 6.58 33.08
C PRO A 242 5.58 5.92 31.97
N SER A 243 6.27 5.41 30.95
CA SER A 243 5.64 4.54 29.96
C SER A 243 5.12 3.27 30.61
N ILE A 244 4.08 2.67 30.00
CA ILE A 244 3.54 1.39 30.43
C ILE A 244 3.87 0.31 29.40
N SER A 245 4.01 -0.93 29.87
CA SER A 245 4.25 -2.06 28.96
C SER A 245 2.96 -2.45 28.22
N ASP A 246 3.12 -3.09 27.04
CA ASP A 246 2.02 -3.68 26.30
C ASP A 246 1.18 -4.65 27.18
N ALA A 247 1.82 -5.41 28.05
CA ALA A 247 1.10 -6.28 28.99
C ALA A 247 0.23 -5.50 29.98
N ALA A 248 0.76 -4.41 30.53
CA ALA A 248 0.02 -3.53 31.44
C ALA A 248 -1.15 -2.85 30.70
N LEU A 249 -0.93 -2.37 29.47
CA LEU A 249 -1.98 -1.77 28.64
C LEU A 249 -3.10 -2.77 28.35
N ARG A 250 -2.77 -4.00 27.97
CA ARG A 250 -3.76 -5.08 27.73
C ARG A 250 -4.55 -5.42 28.99
N SER A 251 -3.93 -5.36 30.16
CA SER A 251 -4.63 -5.65 31.42
C SER A 251 -5.76 -4.65 31.71
N LEU A 252 -5.73 -3.46 31.14
CA LEU A 252 -6.83 -2.50 31.26
C LEU A 252 -8.12 -2.98 30.60
N ALA A 253 -8.05 -3.94 29.66
CA ALA A 253 -9.21 -4.53 28.99
C ALA A 253 -9.80 -5.73 29.75
N THR A 254 -9.24 -6.19 30.86
CA THR A 254 -9.67 -7.43 31.55
C THR A 254 -10.93 -7.27 32.39
N GLY A 255 -11.30 -6.04 32.75
CA GLY A 255 -12.52 -5.77 33.54
C GLY A 255 -13.80 -5.83 32.69
N SER A 256 -14.92 -6.18 33.33
CA SER A 256 -16.23 -6.15 32.66
C SER A 256 -16.53 -4.75 32.11
N GLY A 257 -16.94 -4.69 30.85
CA GLY A 257 -17.24 -3.43 30.15
C GLY A 257 -16.02 -2.58 29.80
N ARG A 258 -14.81 -3.06 30.06
CA ARG A 258 -13.57 -2.36 29.68
C ARG A 258 -13.05 -2.84 28.32
N SER A 259 -12.43 -1.94 27.61
CA SER A 259 -11.83 -2.21 26.30
C SER A 259 -10.61 -1.35 26.06
N VAL A 260 -9.68 -1.87 25.26
CA VAL A 260 -8.56 -1.10 24.71
C VAL A 260 -8.60 -1.24 23.21
N THR A 261 -8.67 -0.12 22.48
CA THR A 261 -8.69 -0.09 21.04
C THR A 261 -7.33 0.37 20.51
N TYR A 262 -6.66 -0.49 19.75
CA TYR A 262 -5.41 -0.22 19.09
C TYR A 262 -5.67 0.21 17.65
N THR A 263 -4.96 1.22 17.18
CA THR A 263 -5.08 1.74 15.81
C THR A 263 -3.72 2.07 15.24
N CYS A 264 -3.39 1.53 14.05
CA CYS A 264 -2.26 1.98 13.26
C CYS A 264 -2.67 3.24 12.47
N VAL A 265 -2.09 4.36 12.79
CA VAL A 265 -2.30 5.64 12.10
C VAL A 265 -1.13 5.95 11.17
N PRO A 266 -1.28 6.84 10.18
CA PRO A 266 -0.16 7.20 9.31
C PRO A 266 1.07 7.64 10.10
N PRO A 267 2.29 7.25 9.66
CA PRO A 267 3.52 7.69 10.30
C PRO A 267 3.58 9.21 10.44
N GLY A 268 3.99 9.69 11.62
CA GLY A 268 4.01 11.10 11.98
C GLY A 268 2.69 11.64 12.54
N SER A 269 1.62 10.82 12.60
CA SER A 269 0.31 11.25 13.13
C SER A 269 0.05 10.77 14.57
N GLY A 270 0.95 9.96 15.13
CA GLY A 270 0.72 9.25 16.39
C GLY A 270 0.53 10.20 17.59
N VAL A 271 1.31 11.25 17.70
CA VAL A 271 1.18 12.24 18.78
C VAL A 271 -0.20 12.86 18.74
N ARG A 272 -0.57 13.48 17.61
CA ARG A 272 -1.84 14.18 17.44
C ARG A 272 -3.06 13.27 17.62
N LEU A 273 -3.00 12.03 17.16
CA LEU A 273 -4.14 11.13 17.25
C LEU A 273 -4.16 10.31 18.55
N GLY A 274 -3.01 10.19 19.21
CA GLY A 274 -2.84 9.38 20.41
C GLY A 274 -2.94 10.17 21.72
N VAL A 275 -2.23 11.27 21.83
CA VAL A 275 -1.93 11.91 23.14
C VAL A 275 -2.04 13.44 23.19
N ASP A 276 -2.11 14.12 22.04
CA ASP A 276 -2.14 15.59 21.93
C ASP A 276 -3.05 15.95 20.74
N ARG A 277 -4.34 16.04 21.01
CA ARG A 277 -5.42 16.05 19.99
C ARG A 277 -5.40 17.29 19.12
N ASP A 278 -5.17 18.46 19.69
CA ASP A 278 -5.16 19.73 18.98
C ASP A 278 -3.77 20.13 18.48
N GLY A 279 -2.69 19.48 19.01
CA GLY A 279 -1.32 19.67 18.57
C GLY A 279 -0.66 20.92 19.13
N ASP A 280 -1.16 21.45 20.25
CA ASP A 280 -0.65 22.66 20.88
C ASP A 280 0.59 22.40 21.78
N GLY A 281 0.87 21.10 22.02
CA GLY A 281 2.01 20.62 22.81
C GLY A 281 1.67 20.34 24.27
N ALA A 282 0.50 20.68 24.80
CA ALA A 282 -0.03 20.07 26.02
C ALA A 282 -0.62 18.69 25.67
N TRP A 283 -0.57 17.74 26.59
CA TRP A 283 -1.12 16.43 26.32
C TRP A 283 -2.52 16.29 26.90
N ASP A 284 -3.41 15.63 26.16
CA ASP A 284 -4.83 15.50 26.48
C ASP A 284 -5.12 15.17 27.96
N GLY A 285 -4.30 14.32 28.60
CA GLY A 285 -4.47 13.91 29.99
C GLY A 285 -4.00 14.95 30.99
N ASP A 286 -3.02 15.79 30.64
CA ASP A 286 -2.57 16.90 31.46
C ASP A 286 -3.59 18.05 31.42
N GLU A 287 -4.16 18.31 30.23
CA GLU A 287 -5.20 19.32 30.04
C GLU A 287 -6.47 18.98 30.82
N ARG A 288 -6.97 17.70 30.67
CA ARG A 288 -8.12 17.26 31.49
C ARG A 288 -7.89 17.47 33.00
N ARG A 289 -6.67 17.23 33.46
CA ARG A 289 -6.30 17.44 34.87
C ARG A 289 -6.26 18.91 35.27
N ALA A 290 -5.87 19.75 34.33
CA ALA A 290 -5.86 21.22 34.51
C ALA A 290 -7.23 21.85 34.27
N HIS A 291 -8.25 21.07 33.87
CA HIS A 291 -9.57 21.54 33.48
C HIS A 291 -9.55 22.47 32.25
N THR A 292 -8.60 22.25 31.35
CA THR A 292 -8.54 22.86 30.02
C THR A 292 -9.11 21.88 28.96
N ASP A 293 -9.44 22.38 27.76
CA ASP A 293 -10.07 21.59 26.71
C ASP A 293 -9.01 20.96 25.77
N PRO A 294 -8.84 19.63 25.74
CA PRO A 294 -7.89 18.96 24.85
C PRO A 294 -8.16 19.11 23.34
N ALA A 295 -9.23 19.77 22.95
CA ALA A 295 -9.57 19.99 21.54
C ALA A 295 -9.44 21.47 21.12
N ASP A 296 -9.05 22.34 22.04
CA ASP A 296 -8.92 23.77 21.80
C ASP A 296 -7.46 24.23 22.04
N PRO A 297 -6.68 24.47 20.95
CA PRO A 297 -5.26 24.82 21.07
C PRO A 297 -4.99 26.15 21.79
N ASP A 298 -6.03 26.95 22.04
CA ASP A 298 -5.93 28.17 22.81
C ASP A 298 -6.22 27.94 24.31
N SER A 299 -6.70 26.76 24.71
CA SER A 299 -7.07 26.37 26.08
C SER A 299 -5.95 25.52 26.72
N ARG A 300 -4.87 26.15 27.17
CA ARG A 300 -3.69 25.44 27.72
C ARG A 300 -3.69 25.39 29.24
N PRO A 301 -3.03 24.35 29.84
CA PRO A 301 -2.80 24.30 31.30
C PRO A 301 -2.04 25.48 31.88
#